data_0fb521834100e8627938fd537af852e6
#
_entry.id   0fb521834100e8627938fd537af852e6
#
_cell.length_a   1.000
_cell.length_b   1.000
_cell.length_c   1.000
_cell.angle_alpha   90.00
_cell.angle_beta   90.00
_cell.angle_gamma   90.00
#
_symmetry.space_group_name_H-M   'P 1'
#
loop_
_entity.id
_entity.type
_entity.pdbx_description
1 polymer ?
#
loop_
_entity_poly.entity_id
_entity_poly.type
_entity_poly.pdbx_seq_one_letter_code
_entity_poly.pdbx_strand_id
1 'polypeptide(L)'
;MMSKVLFLIAFIVYAAAIIKADKKIVCYYGSWAAYRRGLGQFESTDIDPSLCTHIIYTFVGISEDGNVRILDSWLDLPNGRDGYGKFTRLRQLNPETKALIAIGGWNEGSTKYSNVVANPNVRARFVQNVIKFLKTYDFDGFDFDWEYPNQRGGKPADKENYVAMLKELREEFDKHGYILSVAVAAAEVSASKSYLISQVSKYPHIINLMAYDLNGSWNNFAAINAPLYSSSKESGEQAKLNVNSSVQYWLAQGAPADKLILGVPAYGRSFTLSNSAYNTIGSSTIGPGRAGPYTQESGMLGYNEICEYIKQGWTVQREPEQRVPYAFKDNQWVGYDDVISLEEKAKYVMSSGLGGMMMWSVETDDFHGTCGDKYPLLRSINRVLKGYIPPPSPTSTPTELPKPDSSTVTRPSSTSSTTVLPSSTPSDSICTQEGFVRDPKDCSIFYYCQQAYGKYLISKFHCPSGLVFDTSFNGCNYRYNVHGC
;
A
#
# COMPACT_ATOMS: atom_id res chain seq x y z
N MET A 1 74.00 -22.09 8.26
CA MET A 1 72.92 -22.03 7.22
C MET A 1 71.62 -22.09 7.98
N MET A 2 71.04 -20.95 8.28
CA MET A 2 69.72 -20.85 8.94
C MET A 2 68.68 -20.51 7.91
N SER A 3 67.79 -21.46 7.64
CA SER A 3 66.68 -21.31 6.75
C SER A 3 65.63 -20.47 7.49
N LYS A 4 65.28 -19.30 6.91
CA LYS A 4 64.17 -18.44 7.37
C LYS A 4 62.87 -19.00 6.79
N VAL A 5 62.10 -19.66 7.64
CA VAL A 5 60.71 -20.02 7.30
C VAL A 5 59.85 -18.77 7.50
N LEU A 6 59.38 -18.21 6.38
CA LEU A 6 58.43 -17.11 6.35
C LEU A 6 57.05 -17.69 6.58
N PHE A 7 56.47 -17.52 7.75
CA PHE A 7 55.04 -17.75 7.98
C PHE A 7 54.21 -16.61 7.34
N LEU A 8 53.67 -16.89 6.18
CA LEU A 8 52.65 -16.03 5.58
C LEU A 8 51.33 -16.30 6.31
N ILE A 9 50.99 -15.46 7.29
CA ILE A 9 49.69 -15.44 7.92
C ILE A 9 48.76 -14.73 6.91
N ALA A 10 48.06 -15.52 6.09
CA ALA A 10 46.96 -15.05 5.29
C ALA A 10 45.81 -14.70 6.24
N PHE A 11 45.62 -13.41 6.56
CA PHE A 11 44.42 -12.90 7.14
C PHE A 11 43.31 -13.01 6.08
N ILE A 12 42.59 -14.12 6.08
CA ILE A 12 41.30 -14.23 5.40
C ILE A 12 40.34 -13.37 6.22
N VAL A 13 40.23 -12.11 5.84
CA VAL A 13 39.10 -11.26 6.25
C VAL A 13 37.88 -11.90 5.61
N TYR A 14 37.20 -12.76 6.34
CA TYR A 14 35.82 -13.12 6.06
C TYR A 14 35.02 -11.83 6.25
N ALA A 15 34.91 -11.03 5.21
CA ALA A 15 33.82 -10.11 5.08
C ALA A 15 32.57 -10.98 4.98
N ALA A 16 31.98 -11.31 6.13
CA ALA A 16 30.60 -11.73 6.17
C ALA A 16 29.83 -10.54 5.57
N ALA A 17 29.58 -10.60 4.27
CA ALA A 17 28.52 -9.83 3.66
C ALA A 17 27.30 -10.24 4.47
N ILE A 18 26.89 -9.38 5.41
CA ILE A 18 25.58 -9.46 6.02
C ILE A 18 24.67 -9.35 4.82
N ILE A 19 24.18 -10.47 4.32
CA ILE A 19 23.10 -10.50 3.35
C ILE A 19 21.97 -9.84 4.11
N LYS A 20 21.83 -8.54 3.91
CA LYS A 20 20.75 -7.76 4.48
C LYS A 20 19.51 -8.34 3.79
N ALA A 21 18.80 -9.22 4.49
CA ALA A 21 17.58 -9.81 3.95
C ALA A 21 16.71 -8.67 3.47
N ASP A 22 16.33 -8.70 2.19
CA ASP A 22 15.53 -7.65 1.60
C ASP A 22 14.24 -7.49 2.39
N LYS A 23 13.97 -6.25 2.83
CA LYS A 23 12.77 -5.95 3.60
C LYS A 23 11.53 -6.18 2.74
N LYS A 24 10.56 -6.87 3.31
CA LYS A 24 9.28 -7.09 2.63
C LYS A 24 8.47 -5.79 2.59
N ILE A 25 7.83 -5.54 1.45
CA ILE A 25 6.82 -4.50 1.27
C ILE A 25 5.55 -5.21 0.85
N VAL A 26 4.61 -5.32 1.78
CA VAL A 26 3.35 -6.05 1.62
C VAL A 26 2.25 -5.03 1.32
N CYS A 27 1.56 -5.19 0.20
CA CYS A 27 0.55 -4.26 -0.28
C CYS A 27 -0.82 -4.95 -0.31
N TYR A 28 -1.75 -4.51 0.54
CA TYR A 28 -3.13 -4.97 0.48
C TYR A 28 -3.92 -4.17 -0.55
N TYR A 29 -4.80 -4.86 -1.25
CA TYR A 29 -5.73 -4.31 -2.23
C TYR A 29 -7.17 -4.64 -1.86
N GLY A 30 -7.97 -3.62 -1.57
CA GLY A 30 -9.40 -3.73 -1.36
C GLY A 30 -10.13 -3.85 -2.69
N SER A 31 -10.54 -5.05 -3.09
CA SER A 31 -11.14 -5.32 -4.41
C SER A 31 -12.43 -4.52 -4.68
N TRP A 32 -13.18 -4.17 -3.63
CA TRP A 32 -14.38 -3.32 -3.73
C TRP A 32 -14.11 -1.91 -4.24
N ALA A 33 -12.85 -1.46 -4.25
CA ALA A 33 -12.47 -0.17 -4.84
C ALA A 33 -12.77 -0.09 -6.34
N ALA A 34 -12.91 -1.24 -7.01
CA ALA A 34 -13.37 -1.33 -8.40
C ALA A 34 -14.78 -0.75 -8.62
N TYR A 35 -15.58 -0.59 -7.56
CA TYR A 35 -16.93 0.00 -7.60
C TYR A 35 -16.97 1.45 -7.13
N ARG A 36 -15.85 2.02 -6.66
CA ARG A 36 -15.79 3.44 -6.31
C ARG A 36 -16.02 4.31 -7.54
N ARG A 37 -16.42 5.55 -7.31
CA ARG A 37 -16.72 6.49 -8.40
C ARG A 37 -15.56 7.44 -8.69
N GLY A 38 -15.50 7.91 -9.93
CA GLY A 38 -14.56 8.93 -10.37
C GLY A 38 -13.10 8.53 -10.08
N LEU A 39 -12.31 9.45 -9.55
CA LEU A 39 -10.90 9.22 -9.24
C LEU A 39 -10.66 8.24 -8.06
N GLY A 40 -11.72 7.78 -7.42
CA GLY A 40 -11.62 6.74 -6.39
C GLY A 40 -11.67 5.32 -6.94
N GLN A 41 -12.08 5.11 -8.20
CA GLN A 41 -12.14 3.79 -8.82
C GLN A 41 -10.73 3.24 -9.00
N PHE A 42 -10.54 1.99 -8.55
CA PHE A 42 -9.24 1.33 -8.60
C PHE A 42 -9.43 -0.17 -8.90
N GLU A 43 -8.76 -0.66 -9.92
CA GLU A 43 -8.73 -2.09 -10.26
C GLU A 43 -7.36 -2.69 -9.96
N SER A 44 -7.28 -4.01 -9.94
CA SER A 44 -6.00 -4.70 -9.72
C SER A 44 -4.92 -4.30 -10.73
N THR A 45 -5.31 -3.92 -11.94
CA THR A 45 -4.40 -3.44 -13.00
C THR A 45 -3.78 -2.07 -12.72
N ASP A 46 -4.32 -1.31 -11.77
CA ASP A 46 -3.74 -0.03 -11.35
C ASP A 46 -2.58 -0.20 -10.37
N ILE A 47 -2.42 -1.40 -9.79
CA ILE A 47 -1.31 -1.70 -8.87
C ILE A 47 0.02 -1.65 -9.64
N ASP A 48 0.99 -0.89 -9.12
CA ASP A 48 2.38 -0.95 -9.56
C ASP A 48 3.13 -2.08 -8.81
N PRO A 49 3.28 -3.28 -9.40
CA PRO A 49 3.89 -4.41 -8.69
C PRO A 49 5.38 -4.21 -8.39
N SER A 50 6.04 -3.23 -9.02
CA SER A 50 7.46 -2.91 -8.75
C SER A 50 7.66 -2.30 -7.36
N LEU A 51 6.61 -1.74 -6.78
CA LEU A 51 6.63 -1.12 -5.45
C LEU A 51 6.38 -2.12 -4.31
N CYS A 52 5.96 -3.35 -4.62
CA CYS A 52 5.55 -4.35 -3.63
C CYS A 52 6.32 -5.66 -3.82
N THR A 53 6.79 -6.28 -2.74
CA THR A 53 7.33 -7.65 -2.77
C THR A 53 6.21 -8.69 -2.69
N HIS A 54 5.13 -8.33 -2.03
CA HIS A 54 3.93 -9.15 -1.87
C HIS A 54 2.70 -8.27 -2.08
N ILE A 55 1.78 -8.74 -2.89
CA ILE A 55 0.46 -8.13 -3.08
C ILE A 55 -0.60 -9.08 -2.53
N ILE A 56 -1.58 -8.54 -1.82
CA ILE A 56 -2.63 -9.35 -1.18
C ILE A 56 -4.00 -8.87 -1.65
N TYR A 57 -4.73 -9.75 -2.33
CA TYR A 57 -6.11 -9.50 -2.75
C TYR A 57 -7.07 -9.72 -1.59
N THR A 58 -8.00 -8.82 -1.33
CA THR A 58 -8.98 -8.89 -0.26
C THR A 58 -10.40 -8.82 -0.80
N PHE A 59 -11.33 -9.65 -0.36
CA PHE A 59 -11.27 -10.80 0.53
C PHE A 59 -12.04 -11.98 -0.07
N VAL A 60 -11.69 -13.19 0.36
CA VAL A 60 -12.61 -14.33 0.33
C VAL A 60 -13.19 -14.54 1.73
N GLY A 61 -14.29 -15.25 1.84
CA GLY A 61 -14.91 -15.62 3.10
C GLY A 61 -14.77 -17.09 3.42
N ILE A 62 -15.27 -17.50 4.61
CA ILE A 62 -15.36 -18.89 5.07
C ILE A 62 -16.80 -19.30 5.25
N SER A 63 -17.12 -20.57 4.97
CA SER A 63 -18.37 -21.20 5.38
C SER A 63 -18.15 -22.21 6.52
N GLU A 64 -19.19 -22.51 7.29
CA GLU A 64 -19.11 -23.35 8.49
C GLU A 64 -18.66 -24.79 8.22
N ASP A 65 -18.83 -25.26 6.99
CA ASP A 65 -18.35 -26.54 6.51
C ASP A 65 -16.88 -26.57 6.08
N GLY A 66 -16.17 -25.43 6.19
CA GLY A 66 -14.77 -25.30 5.83
C GLY A 66 -14.51 -25.04 4.34
N ASN A 67 -15.48 -24.52 3.59
CA ASN A 67 -15.24 -24.07 2.21
C ASN A 67 -14.76 -22.62 2.18
N VAL A 68 -13.87 -22.32 1.25
CA VAL A 68 -13.52 -20.94 0.86
C VAL A 68 -14.66 -20.37 0.01
N ARG A 69 -15.18 -19.21 0.39
CA ARG A 69 -16.29 -18.55 -0.31
C ARG A 69 -15.79 -17.36 -1.12
N ILE A 70 -16.08 -17.34 -2.39
CA ILE A 70 -15.92 -16.14 -3.24
C ILE A 70 -17.05 -15.17 -2.84
N LEU A 71 -16.67 -13.96 -2.42
CA LEU A 71 -17.64 -12.97 -1.93
C LEU A 71 -18.28 -12.17 -3.07
N ASP A 72 -17.55 -11.94 -4.16
CA ASP A 72 -18.03 -11.26 -5.36
C ASP A 72 -17.61 -12.03 -6.62
N SER A 73 -18.45 -12.98 -7.05
CA SER A 73 -18.14 -13.81 -8.20
C SER A 73 -18.11 -13.04 -9.54
N TRP A 74 -18.80 -11.90 -9.63
CA TRP A 74 -18.77 -11.06 -10.82
C TRP A 74 -17.45 -10.29 -10.93
N LEU A 75 -16.96 -9.75 -9.83
CA LEU A 75 -15.68 -9.06 -9.80
C LEU A 75 -14.50 -10.03 -9.99
N ASP A 76 -14.56 -11.18 -9.31
CA ASP A 76 -13.41 -12.04 -9.06
C ASP A 76 -13.15 -13.05 -10.18
N LEU A 77 -14.22 -13.58 -10.83
CA LEU A 77 -14.12 -14.72 -11.72
C LEU A 77 -14.04 -14.36 -13.21
N PRO A 78 -13.50 -15.27 -14.07
CA PRO A 78 -13.33 -15.03 -15.52
C PRO A 78 -14.62 -14.77 -16.29
N ASN A 79 -15.77 -15.25 -15.82
CA ASN A 79 -17.07 -14.99 -16.43
C ASN A 79 -17.64 -13.61 -16.09
N GLY A 80 -16.94 -12.83 -15.29
CA GLY A 80 -17.20 -11.44 -14.95
C GLY A 80 -16.01 -10.55 -15.28
N ARG A 81 -15.43 -9.88 -14.27
CA ARG A 81 -14.32 -8.93 -14.45
C ARG A 81 -12.93 -9.57 -14.36
N ASP A 82 -12.81 -10.87 -14.07
CA ASP A 82 -11.56 -11.64 -13.94
C ASP A 82 -10.56 -11.02 -12.95
N GLY A 83 -11.06 -10.58 -11.80
CA GLY A 83 -10.24 -9.90 -10.78
C GLY A 83 -9.05 -10.73 -10.33
N TYR A 84 -9.26 -12.02 -10.00
CA TYR A 84 -8.17 -12.92 -9.60
C TYR A 84 -7.13 -13.11 -10.71
N GLY A 85 -7.59 -13.38 -11.95
CA GLY A 85 -6.68 -13.57 -13.07
C GLY A 85 -5.88 -12.30 -13.40
N LYS A 86 -6.52 -11.13 -13.41
CA LYS A 86 -5.82 -9.84 -13.59
C LYS A 86 -4.78 -9.61 -12.50
N PHE A 87 -5.15 -9.87 -11.24
CA PHE A 87 -4.26 -9.67 -10.10
C PHE A 87 -3.04 -10.61 -10.12
N THR A 88 -3.23 -11.89 -10.33
CA THR A 88 -2.12 -12.85 -10.33
C THR A 88 -1.19 -12.67 -11.54
N ARG A 89 -1.69 -12.16 -12.68
CA ARG A 89 -0.88 -11.79 -13.84
C ARG A 89 0.02 -10.56 -13.61
N LEU A 90 -0.15 -9.77 -12.55
CA LEU A 90 0.79 -8.70 -12.20
C LEU A 90 2.23 -9.21 -12.02
N ARG A 91 2.41 -10.48 -11.67
CA ARG A 91 3.72 -11.15 -11.63
C ARG A 91 4.44 -11.18 -12.98
N GLN A 92 3.72 -11.04 -14.10
CA GLN A 92 4.35 -10.93 -15.42
C GLN A 92 5.08 -9.60 -15.60
N LEU A 93 4.64 -8.55 -14.88
CA LEU A 93 5.29 -7.24 -14.88
C LEU A 93 6.45 -7.17 -13.89
N ASN A 94 6.37 -7.92 -12.78
CA ASN A 94 7.46 -8.08 -11.81
C ASN A 94 7.45 -9.51 -11.24
N PRO A 95 8.28 -10.43 -11.78
CA PRO A 95 8.31 -11.84 -11.35
C PRO A 95 8.72 -12.05 -9.87
N GLU A 96 9.38 -11.08 -9.25
CA GLU A 96 9.77 -11.15 -7.84
C GLU A 96 8.58 -10.93 -6.90
N THR A 97 7.52 -10.29 -7.39
CA THR A 97 6.31 -10.04 -6.59
C THR A 97 5.52 -11.33 -6.39
N LYS A 98 5.05 -11.57 -5.16
CA LYS A 98 4.19 -12.70 -4.80
C LYS A 98 2.74 -12.23 -4.66
N ALA A 99 1.81 -12.98 -5.23
CA ALA A 99 0.39 -12.69 -5.20
C ALA A 99 -0.33 -13.63 -4.22
N LEU A 100 -0.89 -13.08 -3.15
CA LEU A 100 -1.62 -13.81 -2.12
C LEU A 100 -3.11 -13.43 -2.15
N ILE A 101 -3.95 -14.35 -1.60
CA ILE A 101 -5.37 -14.09 -1.33
C ILE A 101 -5.62 -14.08 0.17
N ALA A 102 -6.33 -13.06 0.66
CA ALA A 102 -6.72 -12.95 2.06
C ALA A 102 -8.12 -13.49 2.32
N ILE A 103 -8.27 -14.18 3.45
CA ILE A 103 -9.58 -14.56 3.99
C ILE A 103 -9.87 -13.75 5.25
N GLY A 104 -11.07 -13.23 5.38
CA GLY A 104 -11.51 -12.57 6.59
C GLY A 104 -11.85 -11.11 6.45
N GLY A 105 -11.14 -10.30 7.24
CA GLY A 105 -11.40 -8.89 7.39
C GLY A 105 -12.53 -8.60 8.39
N TRP A 106 -12.65 -7.32 8.76
CA TRP A 106 -13.55 -6.86 9.80
C TRP A 106 -15.00 -7.34 9.65
N ASN A 107 -15.55 -7.32 8.42
CA ASN A 107 -16.97 -7.60 8.19
C ASN A 107 -17.36 -9.07 8.34
N GLU A 108 -16.41 -10.02 8.27
CA GLU A 108 -16.70 -11.44 8.43
C GLU A 108 -17.02 -11.85 9.88
N GLY A 109 -16.52 -11.10 10.86
CA GLY A 109 -16.67 -11.42 12.28
C GLY A 109 -15.94 -12.70 12.66
N SER A 110 -16.25 -13.27 13.83
CA SER A 110 -15.49 -14.42 14.38
C SER A 110 -16.27 -15.74 14.46
N THR A 111 -17.59 -15.72 14.46
CA THR A 111 -18.41 -16.92 14.78
C THR A 111 -18.12 -18.09 13.85
N LYS A 112 -18.08 -17.87 12.54
CA LYS A 112 -17.80 -18.93 11.55
C LYS A 112 -16.37 -19.47 11.71
N TYR A 113 -15.41 -18.59 11.88
CA TYR A 113 -14.00 -18.96 12.10
C TYR A 113 -13.84 -19.81 13.37
N SER A 114 -14.43 -19.37 14.50
CA SER A 114 -14.43 -20.10 15.77
C SER A 114 -15.01 -21.51 15.62
N ASN A 115 -16.10 -21.68 14.88
CA ASN A 115 -16.71 -23.00 14.65
C ASN A 115 -15.81 -23.88 13.76
N VAL A 116 -15.21 -23.34 12.70
CA VAL A 116 -14.31 -24.09 11.80
C VAL A 116 -13.04 -24.53 12.53
N VAL A 117 -12.38 -23.62 13.25
CA VAL A 117 -11.11 -23.96 13.92
C VAL A 117 -11.31 -24.92 15.11
N ALA A 118 -12.48 -24.95 15.71
CA ALA A 118 -12.79 -25.85 16.81
C ALA A 118 -12.91 -27.34 16.43
N ASN A 119 -13.19 -27.65 15.16
CA ASN A 119 -13.41 -29.01 14.68
C ASN A 119 -12.23 -29.48 13.80
N PRO A 120 -11.43 -30.47 14.27
CA PRO A 120 -10.27 -30.97 13.50
C PRO A 120 -10.62 -31.46 12.09
N ASN A 121 -11.76 -32.10 11.91
CA ASN A 121 -12.18 -32.60 10.60
C ASN A 121 -12.55 -31.45 9.63
N VAL A 122 -13.16 -30.40 10.17
CA VAL A 122 -13.50 -29.19 9.39
C VAL A 122 -12.23 -28.39 9.07
N ARG A 123 -11.28 -28.26 10.03
CA ARG A 123 -9.97 -27.67 9.78
C ARG A 123 -9.22 -28.38 8.65
N ALA A 124 -9.10 -29.71 8.72
CA ALA A 124 -8.43 -30.49 7.67
C ALA A 124 -9.09 -30.29 6.31
N ARG A 125 -10.41 -30.23 6.23
CA ARG A 125 -11.15 -29.93 5.00
C ARG A 125 -10.87 -28.51 4.50
N PHE A 126 -10.87 -27.54 5.40
CA PHE A 126 -10.56 -26.15 5.07
C PHE A 126 -9.15 -26.03 4.45
N VAL A 127 -8.15 -26.65 5.05
CA VAL A 127 -6.77 -26.68 4.54
C VAL A 127 -6.74 -27.19 3.09
N GLN A 128 -7.40 -28.32 2.81
CA GLN A 128 -7.47 -28.89 1.46
C GLN A 128 -8.23 -27.97 0.48
N ASN A 129 -9.28 -27.29 0.93
CA ASN A 129 -10.04 -26.35 0.13
C ASN A 129 -9.20 -25.10 -0.20
N VAL A 130 -8.38 -24.61 0.74
CA VAL A 130 -7.43 -23.51 0.48
C VAL A 130 -6.41 -23.92 -0.58
N ILE A 131 -5.78 -25.11 -0.46
CA ILE A 131 -4.84 -25.62 -1.47
C ILE A 131 -5.49 -25.69 -2.85
N LYS A 132 -6.72 -26.23 -2.92
CA LYS A 132 -7.48 -26.28 -4.18
C LYS A 132 -7.72 -24.88 -4.74
N PHE A 133 -8.09 -23.93 -3.89
CA PHE A 133 -8.35 -22.54 -4.27
C PHE A 133 -7.08 -21.89 -4.85
N LEU A 134 -5.94 -21.97 -4.14
CA LEU A 134 -4.67 -21.40 -4.58
C LEU A 134 -4.25 -21.96 -5.94
N LYS A 135 -4.36 -23.28 -6.14
CA LYS A 135 -4.08 -23.92 -7.44
C LYS A 135 -5.01 -23.46 -8.55
N THR A 136 -6.30 -23.33 -8.26
CA THR A 136 -7.33 -22.98 -9.25
C THR A 136 -7.14 -21.56 -9.78
N TYR A 137 -6.78 -20.62 -8.91
CA TYR A 137 -6.68 -19.20 -9.24
C TYR A 137 -5.25 -18.68 -9.29
N ASP A 138 -4.26 -19.58 -9.26
CA ASP A 138 -2.83 -19.28 -9.45
C ASP A 138 -2.26 -18.27 -8.44
N PHE A 139 -2.64 -18.37 -7.15
CA PHE A 139 -2.04 -17.59 -6.08
C PHE A 139 -0.78 -18.27 -5.52
N ASP A 140 0.21 -17.46 -5.08
CA ASP A 140 1.45 -17.93 -4.44
C ASP A 140 1.28 -18.24 -2.94
N GLY A 141 0.18 -17.82 -2.35
CA GLY A 141 -0.04 -18.00 -0.92
C GLY A 141 -1.37 -17.47 -0.42
N PHE A 142 -1.52 -17.56 0.88
CA PHE A 142 -2.75 -17.29 1.60
C PHE A 142 -2.48 -16.42 2.82
N ASP A 143 -3.30 -15.41 3.04
CA ASP A 143 -3.28 -14.53 4.20
C ASP A 143 -4.50 -14.78 5.08
N PHE A 144 -4.28 -15.06 6.37
CA PHE A 144 -5.36 -15.34 7.31
C PHE A 144 -5.61 -14.09 8.18
N ASP A 145 -6.62 -13.32 7.82
CA ASP A 145 -7.04 -12.09 8.50
C ASP A 145 -8.29 -12.30 9.32
N TRP A 146 -8.15 -13.00 10.45
CA TRP A 146 -9.26 -13.23 11.40
C TRP A 146 -9.30 -12.15 12.48
N GLU A 147 -10.34 -11.32 12.47
CA GLU A 147 -10.51 -10.18 13.37
C GLU A 147 -11.64 -10.41 14.40
N TYR A 148 -11.41 -11.06 15.54
CA TYR A 148 -10.18 -11.65 16.06
C TYR A 148 -10.53 -12.94 16.81
N PRO A 149 -9.62 -13.92 16.95
CA PRO A 149 -9.82 -15.06 17.84
C PRO A 149 -10.26 -14.62 19.24
N ASN A 150 -11.19 -15.35 19.87
CA ASN A 150 -11.73 -15.05 21.20
C ASN A 150 -12.42 -13.68 21.35
N GLN A 151 -12.71 -12.98 20.25
CA GLN A 151 -13.42 -11.70 20.26
C GLN A 151 -14.53 -11.73 19.17
N ARG A 152 -15.47 -10.77 19.22
CA ARG A 152 -16.50 -10.56 18.21
C ARG A 152 -17.30 -11.81 17.82
N GLY A 153 -17.70 -12.61 18.80
CA GLY A 153 -18.42 -13.89 18.61
C GLY A 153 -17.53 -15.13 18.64
N GLY A 154 -16.21 -14.93 18.86
CA GLY A 154 -15.26 -16.00 19.12
C GLY A 154 -15.36 -16.56 20.55
N LYS A 155 -14.62 -17.65 20.79
CA LYS A 155 -14.60 -18.41 22.05
C LYS A 155 -13.20 -18.45 22.65
N PRO A 156 -13.03 -18.61 23.99
CA PRO A 156 -11.71 -18.70 24.63
C PRO A 156 -10.76 -19.73 24.01
N ALA A 157 -11.29 -20.88 23.58
CA ALA A 157 -10.49 -21.93 22.92
C ALA A 157 -9.99 -21.58 21.51
N ASP A 158 -10.41 -20.45 20.97
CA ASP A 158 -9.94 -20.01 19.64
C ASP A 158 -8.44 -19.76 19.61
N LYS A 159 -7.84 -19.35 20.75
CA LYS A 159 -6.40 -19.09 20.84
C LYS A 159 -5.59 -20.35 20.49
N GLU A 160 -5.91 -21.46 21.12
CA GLU A 160 -5.26 -22.76 20.89
C GLU A 160 -5.66 -23.35 19.53
N ASN A 161 -6.93 -23.26 19.17
CA ASN A 161 -7.45 -23.76 17.90
C ASN A 161 -6.86 -23.00 16.70
N TYR A 162 -6.60 -21.71 16.84
CA TYR A 162 -5.93 -20.91 15.79
C TYR A 162 -4.48 -21.37 15.60
N VAL A 163 -3.75 -21.64 16.69
CA VAL A 163 -2.41 -22.25 16.62
C VAL A 163 -2.44 -23.57 15.85
N ALA A 164 -3.43 -24.43 16.14
CA ALA A 164 -3.60 -25.72 15.44
C ALA A 164 -3.88 -25.51 13.93
N MET A 165 -4.78 -24.58 13.58
CA MET A 165 -5.08 -24.23 12.20
C MET A 165 -3.84 -23.74 11.44
N LEU A 166 -3.08 -22.82 12.03
CA LEU A 166 -1.87 -22.30 11.39
C LEU A 166 -0.80 -23.38 11.22
N LYS A 167 -0.70 -24.31 12.17
CA LYS A 167 0.20 -25.46 12.05
C LYS A 167 -0.22 -26.35 10.88
N GLU A 168 -1.48 -26.73 10.78
CA GLU A 168 -2.01 -27.60 9.73
C GLU A 168 -1.86 -26.93 8.34
N LEU A 169 -2.15 -25.63 8.23
CA LEU A 169 -1.92 -24.85 7.00
C LEU A 169 -0.43 -24.85 6.61
N ARG A 170 0.47 -24.58 7.56
CA ARG A 170 1.90 -24.51 7.29
C ARG A 170 2.47 -25.86 6.84
N GLU A 171 2.13 -26.95 7.50
CA GLU A 171 2.57 -28.31 7.17
C GLU A 171 2.14 -28.71 5.76
N GLU A 172 0.95 -28.29 5.34
CA GLU A 172 0.48 -28.57 3.99
C GLU A 172 1.08 -27.63 2.95
N PHE A 173 1.21 -26.33 3.26
CA PHE A 173 1.80 -25.32 2.36
C PHE A 173 3.24 -25.63 2.02
N ASP A 174 4.03 -26.13 2.98
CA ASP A 174 5.43 -26.51 2.74
C ASP A 174 5.58 -27.57 1.65
N LYS A 175 4.59 -28.46 1.49
CA LYS A 175 4.59 -29.48 0.42
C LYS A 175 4.37 -28.90 -0.96
N HIS A 176 3.83 -27.69 -1.07
CA HIS A 176 3.47 -27.02 -2.31
C HIS A 176 4.25 -25.75 -2.58
N GLY A 177 5.07 -25.30 -1.63
CA GLY A 177 5.82 -24.04 -1.73
C GLY A 177 4.95 -22.79 -1.58
N TYR A 178 3.78 -22.89 -0.94
CA TYR A 178 2.89 -21.74 -0.71
C TYR A 178 3.33 -20.90 0.49
N ILE A 179 3.08 -19.61 0.41
CA ILE A 179 3.34 -18.65 1.49
C ILE A 179 2.13 -18.61 2.43
N LEU A 180 2.39 -18.77 3.73
CA LEU A 180 1.41 -18.51 4.79
C LEU A 180 1.69 -17.14 5.41
N SER A 181 0.72 -16.24 5.32
CA SER A 181 0.71 -14.92 5.94
C SER A 181 -0.46 -14.84 6.92
N VAL A 182 -0.34 -13.97 7.92
CA VAL A 182 -1.43 -13.64 8.86
C VAL A 182 -1.47 -12.13 9.07
N ALA A 183 -2.68 -11.56 9.21
CA ALA A 183 -2.89 -10.22 9.73
C ALA A 183 -3.37 -10.32 11.18
N VAL A 184 -2.81 -9.48 12.06
CA VAL A 184 -3.02 -9.61 13.50
C VAL A 184 -3.22 -8.27 14.20
N ALA A 185 -4.02 -8.28 15.28
CA ALA A 185 -4.25 -7.12 16.14
C ALA A 185 -2.93 -6.62 16.74
N ALA A 186 -2.67 -5.33 16.63
CA ALA A 186 -1.42 -4.73 17.12
C ALA A 186 -1.47 -4.40 18.63
N ALA A 187 -2.52 -3.69 19.06
CA ALA A 187 -2.60 -3.20 20.44
C ALA A 187 -2.66 -4.32 21.47
N GLU A 188 -1.89 -4.20 22.56
CA GLU A 188 -1.82 -5.15 23.68
C GLU A 188 -3.20 -5.57 24.17
N VAL A 189 -4.12 -4.61 24.30
CA VAL A 189 -5.48 -4.85 24.82
C VAL A 189 -6.28 -5.85 23.99
N SER A 190 -6.03 -5.94 22.70
CA SER A 190 -6.65 -6.89 21.77
C SER A 190 -5.78 -8.13 21.57
N ALA A 191 -4.51 -7.96 21.32
CA ALA A 191 -3.57 -9.04 21.05
C ALA A 191 -3.47 -10.05 22.19
N SER A 192 -3.44 -9.58 23.45
CA SER A 192 -3.40 -10.44 24.65
C SER A 192 -4.63 -11.36 24.78
N LYS A 193 -5.78 -10.88 24.33
CA LYS A 193 -7.04 -11.66 24.34
C LYS A 193 -7.08 -12.71 23.24
N SER A 194 -6.48 -12.41 22.08
CA SER A 194 -6.66 -13.20 20.86
C SER A 194 -5.58 -14.22 20.59
N TYR A 195 -4.35 -14.00 21.04
CA TYR A 195 -3.23 -14.82 20.57
C TYR A 195 -2.38 -15.41 21.68
N LEU A 196 -1.87 -16.63 21.42
CA LEU A 196 -0.69 -17.21 22.05
C LEU A 196 0.51 -16.84 21.18
N ILE A 197 0.99 -15.59 21.29
CA ILE A 197 1.88 -14.94 20.32
C ILE A 197 3.11 -15.81 19.98
N SER A 198 3.83 -16.33 20.98
CA SER A 198 5.01 -17.17 20.75
C SER A 198 4.68 -18.47 20.00
N GLN A 199 3.45 -18.97 20.09
CA GLN A 199 3.03 -20.19 19.39
C GLN A 199 2.52 -19.88 17.98
N VAL A 200 1.66 -18.86 17.84
CA VAL A 200 1.16 -18.38 16.55
C VAL A 200 2.32 -18.02 15.62
N SER A 201 3.34 -17.31 16.12
CA SER A 201 4.46 -16.79 15.31
C SER A 201 5.39 -17.89 14.75
N LYS A 202 5.25 -19.14 15.16
CA LYS A 202 6.07 -20.26 14.64
C LYS A 202 5.74 -20.57 13.18
N TYR A 203 4.48 -20.51 12.80
CA TYR A 203 3.98 -21.10 11.56
C TYR A 203 3.94 -20.15 10.35
N PRO A 204 3.49 -18.90 10.44
CA PRO A 204 3.47 -18.02 9.28
C PRO A 204 4.89 -17.62 8.84
N HIS A 205 5.02 -17.34 7.54
CA HIS A 205 6.20 -16.72 6.93
C HIS A 205 6.19 -15.21 7.15
N ILE A 206 4.99 -14.62 7.27
CA ILE A 206 4.73 -13.19 7.35
C ILE A 206 3.67 -12.95 8.43
N ILE A 207 3.95 -12.00 9.33
CA ILE A 207 3.01 -11.55 10.38
C ILE A 207 2.78 -10.07 10.16
N ASN A 208 1.68 -9.71 9.51
CA ASN A 208 1.28 -8.34 9.27
C ASN A 208 0.64 -7.77 10.54
N LEU A 209 1.36 -6.89 11.20
CA LEU A 209 0.89 -6.23 12.43
C LEU A 209 0.04 -5.02 12.06
N MET A 210 -1.27 -5.09 12.25
CA MET A 210 -2.22 -4.02 11.95
C MET A 210 -2.08 -2.85 12.95
N ALA A 211 -0.95 -2.13 12.88
CA ALA A 211 -0.59 -1.05 13.80
C ALA A 211 -1.24 0.29 13.39
N TYR A 212 -2.51 0.23 13.11
CA TYR A 212 -3.41 1.34 12.79
C TYR A 212 -4.79 1.07 13.43
N ASP A 213 -5.72 1.99 13.24
CA ASP A 213 -7.00 1.99 13.94
C ASP A 213 -6.84 1.92 15.47
N LEU A 214 -5.74 2.50 15.94
CA LEU A 214 -5.47 2.63 17.37
C LEU A 214 -6.39 3.67 17.99
N ASN A 215 -6.81 4.68 17.22
CA ASN A 215 -7.82 5.66 17.56
C ASN A 215 -8.73 5.94 16.36
N GLY A 216 -9.98 6.30 16.65
CA GLY A 216 -10.98 6.61 15.62
C GLY A 216 -12.23 7.22 16.23
N SER A 217 -13.29 7.38 15.45
CA SER A 217 -14.53 8.07 15.85
C SER A 217 -15.33 7.37 16.97
N TRP A 218 -14.88 6.21 17.43
CA TRP A 218 -15.35 5.58 18.68
C TRP A 218 -14.81 6.29 19.94
N ASN A 219 -13.80 7.15 19.81
CA ASN A 219 -13.35 8.05 20.85
C ASN A 219 -14.24 9.30 20.86
N ASN A 220 -14.42 9.93 22.03
CA ASN A 220 -15.09 11.21 22.16
C ASN A 220 -14.13 12.42 22.06
N PHE A 221 -12.92 12.20 21.57
CA PHE A 221 -11.88 13.18 21.34
C PHE A 221 -11.11 12.88 20.05
N ALA A 222 -10.56 13.92 19.44
CA ALA A 222 -9.73 13.81 18.24
C ALA A 222 -8.37 13.20 18.60
N ALA A 223 -8.00 12.13 17.91
CA ALA A 223 -6.75 11.41 18.11
C ALA A 223 -6.20 10.84 16.79
N ILE A 224 -4.92 10.52 16.81
CA ILE A 224 -4.20 10.03 15.63
C ILE A 224 -4.50 8.55 15.39
N ASN A 225 -4.76 8.20 14.13
CA ASN A 225 -5.00 6.82 13.66
C ASN A 225 -3.88 5.85 14.08
N ALA A 226 -2.63 6.18 13.76
CA ALA A 226 -1.46 5.31 13.94
C ALA A 226 -0.23 6.12 14.40
N PRO A 227 -0.21 6.68 15.62
CA PRO A 227 0.94 7.43 16.13
C PRO A 227 2.17 6.53 16.29
N LEU A 228 3.37 7.02 15.95
CA LEU A 228 4.60 6.20 16.10
C LEU A 228 4.94 5.99 17.57
N TYR A 229 4.81 7.03 18.39
CA TYR A 229 5.05 7.02 19.84
C TYR A 229 3.86 7.62 20.59
N SER A 230 3.81 7.44 21.91
CA SER A 230 2.85 8.15 22.75
C SER A 230 3.21 9.63 22.88
N SER A 231 2.21 10.44 23.14
CA SER A 231 2.41 11.83 23.60
C SER A 231 2.60 11.88 25.13
N SER A 232 3.37 12.85 25.62
CA SER A 232 3.53 13.13 27.06
C SER A 232 2.22 13.49 27.76
N LYS A 233 1.18 13.82 27.00
CA LYS A 233 -0.18 14.13 27.49
C LYS A 233 -1.05 12.88 27.67
N GLU A 234 -0.62 11.73 27.14
CA GLU A 234 -1.33 10.46 27.24
C GLU A 234 -0.89 9.67 28.47
N SER A 235 -1.81 8.92 29.07
CA SER A 235 -1.53 8.09 30.25
C SER A 235 -2.35 6.80 30.22
N GLY A 236 -2.00 5.82 31.04
CA GLY A 236 -2.70 4.54 31.16
C GLY A 236 -2.76 3.79 29.83
N GLU A 237 -3.93 3.25 29.47
CA GLU A 237 -4.11 2.48 28.25
C GLU A 237 -3.95 3.36 26.98
N GLN A 238 -4.31 4.63 27.02
CA GLN A 238 -4.14 5.52 25.87
C GLN A 238 -2.66 5.66 25.48
N ALA A 239 -1.75 5.75 26.43
CA ALA A 239 -0.31 5.82 26.17
C ALA A 239 0.28 4.56 25.54
N LYS A 240 -0.48 3.44 25.52
CA LYS A 240 -0.08 2.20 24.84
C LYS A 240 -0.59 2.11 23.40
N LEU A 241 -1.53 2.98 23.00
CA LEU A 241 -2.14 2.98 21.66
C LEU A 241 -1.24 3.70 20.64
N ASN A 242 -0.05 3.12 20.40
CA ASN A 242 0.91 3.60 19.41
C ASN A 242 1.68 2.44 18.80
N VAL A 243 2.31 2.70 17.67
CA VAL A 243 3.08 1.72 16.89
C VAL A 243 4.21 1.10 17.71
N ASN A 244 5.01 1.93 18.40
CA ASN A 244 6.14 1.42 19.18
C ASN A 244 5.68 0.48 20.30
N SER A 245 4.68 0.86 21.09
CA SER A 245 4.16 0.00 22.16
C SER A 245 3.62 -1.32 21.63
N SER A 246 2.92 -1.31 20.49
CA SER A 246 2.41 -2.50 19.83
C SER A 246 3.54 -3.43 19.37
N VAL A 247 4.55 -2.90 18.69
CA VAL A 247 5.71 -3.68 18.23
C VAL A 247 6.48 -4.27 19.40
N GLN A 248 6.79 -3.46 20.42
CA GLN A 248 7.52 -3.92 21.60
C GLN A 248 6.75 -5.01 22.35
N TYR A 249 5.44 -4.90 22.44
CA TYR A 249 4.59 -5.94 23.04
C TYR A 249 4.73 -7.27 22.26
N TRP A 250 4.59 -7.28 20.94
CA TRP A 250 4.71 -8.48 20.12
C TRP A 250 6.09 -9.13 20.21
N LEU A 251 7.16 -8.33 20.18
CA LEU A 251 8.54 -8.81 20.34
C LEU A 251 8.76 -9.41 21.73
N ALA A 252 8.30 -8.74 22.79
CA ALA A 252 8.40 -9.24 24.16
C ALA A 252 7.62 -10.54 24.39
N GLN A 253 6.54 -10.76 23.66
CA GLN A 253 5.78 -12.02 23.69
C GLN A 253 6.38 -13.14 22.80
N GLY A 254 7.54 -12.90 22.17
CA GLY A 254 8.31 -13.89 21.43
C GLY A 254 8.01 -13.98 19.93
N ALA A 255 7.43 -12.95 19.32
CA ALA A 255 7.34 -12.86 17.88
C ALA A 255 8.74 -12.60 17.27
N PRO A 256 9.19 -13.37 16.25
CA PRO A 256 10.44 -13.10 15.56
C PRO A 256 10.39 -11.77 14.80
N ALA A 257 11.37 -10.89 15.03
CA ALA A 257 11.39 -9.57 14.40
C ALA A 257 11.42 -9.62 12.86
N ASP A 258 12.15 -10.57 12.30
CA ASP A 258 12.28 -10.77 10.84
C ASP A 258 11.01 -11.26 10.15
N LYS A 259 10.04 -11.80 10.90
CA LYS A 259 8.70 -12.16 10.40
C LYS A 259 7.66 -11.07 10.64
N LEU A 260 7.91 -10.15 11.58
CA LEU A 260 6.98 -9.10 11.96
C LEU A 260 7.05 -7.94 10.97
N ILE A 261 5.94 -7.68 10.29
CA ILE A 261 5.80 -6.65 9.26
C ILE A 261 4.94 -5.53 9.81
N LEU A 262 5.49 -4.32 9.87
CA LEU A 262 4.78 -3.16 10.41
C LEU A 262 3.69 -2.69 9.46
N GLY A 263 2.44 -2.81 9.87
CA GLY A 263 1.29 -2.25 9.15
C GLY A 263 1.19 -0.74 9.31
N VAL A 264 0.94 -0.07 8.19
CA VAL A 264 0.70 1.37 8.13
C VAL A 264 -0.53 1.67 7.27
N PRO A 265 -1.32 2.71 7.61
CA PRO A 265 -2.51 3.04 6.85
C PRO A 265 -2.18 4.02 5.72
N ALA A 266 -2.79 3.82 4.55
CA ALA A 266 -2.88 4.84 3.50
C ALA A 266 -4.20 5.64 3.60
N TYR A 267 -4.71 5.81 4.82
CA TYR A 267 -5.94 6.54 5.15
C TYR A 267 -5.84 7.18 6.53
N GLY A 268 -6.70 8.16 6.81
CA GLY A 268 -6.82 8.80 8.10
C GLY A 268 -8.15 8.48 8.79
N ARG A 269 -8.15 8.57 10.13
CA ARG A 269 -9.38 8.57 10.92
C ARG A 269 -9.83 9.99 11.16
N SER A 270 -11.09 10.28 10.83
CA SER A 270 -11.64 11.62 10.83
C SER A 270 -12.75 11.81 11.86
N PHE A 271 -12.89 13.04 12.33
CA PHE A 271 -13.77 13.43 13.43
C PHE A 271 -14.50 14.73 13.09
N THR A 272 -15.68 14.90 13.68
CA THR A 272 -16.37 16.18 13.73
C THR A 272 -16.13 16.80 15.12
N LEU A 273 -15.42 17.91 15.17
CA LEU A 273 -15.13 18.63 16.42
C LEU A 273 -16.40 19.25 17.01
N SER A 274 -16.51 19.24 18.33
CA SER A 274 -17.59 19.91 19.04
C SER A 274 -17.52 21.45 18.90
N ASN A 275 -16.29 21.98 18.78
CA ASN A 275 -16.02 23.40 18.58
C ASN A 275 -14.79 23.56 17.68
N SER A 276 -14.95 24.22 16.55
CA SER A 276 -13.87 24.45 15.58
C SER A 276 -12.72 25.32 16.08
N ALA A 277 -12.93 26.08 17.14
CA ALA A 277 -11.87 26.87 17.78
C ALA A 277 -10.85 26.00 18.54
N TYR A 278 -11.22 24.78 18.91
CA TYR A 278 -10.35 23.79 19.57
C TYR A 278 -10.08 22.63 18.59
N ASN A 279 -8.97 22.69 17.89
CA ASN A 279 -8.63 21.79 16.77
C ASN A 279 -7.31 21.03 16.98
N THR A 280 -6.85 20.93 18.22
CA THR A 280 -5.66 20.14 18.57
C THR A 280 -6.04 18.70 18.92
N ILE A 281 -5.04 17.81 18.98
CA ILE A 281 -5.21 16.46 19.53
C ILE A 281 -5.79 16.54 20.94
N GLY A 282 -6.76 15.69 21.25
CA GLY A 282 -7.51 15.68 22.51
C GLY A 282 -8.75 16.58 22.52
N SER A 283 -8.99 17.38 21.48
CA SER A 283 -10.21 18.20 21.36
C SER A 283 -11.47 17.34 21.33
N SER A 284 -12.52 17.77 22.03
CA SER A 284 -13.79 17.06 22.09
C SER A 284 -14.45 16.93 20.71
N THR A 285 -15.04 15.76 20.45
CA THR A 285 -15.73 15.45 19.19
C THR A 285 -17.20 15.11 19.44
N ILE A 286 -18.03 15.28 18.39
CA ILE A 286 -19.45 14.93 18.40
C ILE A 286 -19.74 13.70 17.50
N GLY A 287 -18.70 13.08 16.95
CA GLY A 287 -18.82 11.87 16.14
C GLY A 287 -17.82 11.82 14.98
N PRO A 288 -18.07 10.93 14.03
CA PRO A 288 -17.20 10.75 12.86
C PRO A 288 -17.13 12.01 11.99
N GLY A 289 -16.02 12.18 11.30
CA GLY A 289 -15.88 13.14 10.21
C GLY A 289 -16.78 12.78 9.03
N ARG A 290 -17.06 13.75 8.16
CA ARG A 290 -17.85 13.55 6.96
C ARG A 290 -17.18 12.55 6.04
N ALA A 291 -18.00 11.73 5.37
CA ALA A 291 -17.52 10.82 4.32
C ALA A 291 -16.85 11.59 3.18
N GLY A 292 -15.75 11.07 2.70
CA GLY A 292 -15.04 11.58 1.53
C GLY A 292 -15.72 11.20 0.21
N PRO A 293 -15.33 11.81 -0.92
CA PRO A 293 -15.94 11.59 -2.22
C PRO A 293 -15.66 10.18 -2.79
N TYR A 294 -14.57 9.52 -2.39
CA TYR A 294 -14.12 8.26 -2.95
C TYR A 294 -14.39 7.09 -2.03
N THR A 295 -13.96 7.16 -0.77
CA THR A 295 -14.20 6.11 0.23
C THR A 295 -15.65 6.03 0.66
N GLN A 296 -16.37 7.15 0.70
CA GLN A 296 -17.77 7.28 1.10
C GLN A 296 -18.07 6.70 2.49
N GLU A 297 -17.08 6.68 3.37
CA GLU A 297 -17.19 6.16 4.73
C GLU A 297 -17.01 7.30 5.75
N SER A 298 -18.01 7.49 6.62
CA SER A 298 -17.91 8.48 7.70
C SER A 298 -16.85 8.05 8.72
N GLY A 299 -15.98 8.98 9.12
CA GLY A 299 -14.90 8.71 10.09
C GLY A 299 -13.63 8.14 9.45
N MET A 300 -13.60 7.96 8.13
CA MET A 300 -12.43 7.53 7.36
C MET A 300 -12.26 8.40 6.11
N LEU A 301 -11.02 8.73 5.78
CA LEU A 301 -10.65 9.40 4.53
C LEU A 301 -9.42 8.72 3.94
N GLY A 302 -9.44 8.34 2.66
CA GLY A 302 -8.26 7.91 1.93
C GLY A 302 -7.20 9.02 1.87
N TYR A 303 -5.94 8.68 1.77
CA TYR A 303 -4.87 9.68 1.59
C TYR A 303 -5.09 10.52 0.33
N ASN A 304 -5.58 9.90 -0.75
CA ASN A 304 -5.99 10.59 -1.98
C ASN A 304 -7.05 11.68 -1.72
N GLU A 305 -7.99 11.46 -0.81
CA GLU A 305 -8.99 12.46 -0.40
C GLU A 305 -8.38 13.54 0.51
N ILE A 306 -7.53 13.12 1.45
CA ILE A 306 -6.88 14.05 2.40
C ILE A 306 -5.97 15.02 1.63
N CYS A 307 -5.18 14.54 0.69
CA CYS A 307 -4.28 15.40 -0.06
C CYS A 307 -5.02 16.43 -0.92
N GLU A 308 -6.19 16.07 -1.48
CA GLU A 308 -7.04 17.02 -2.19
C GLU A 308 -7.65 18.06 -1.23
N TYR A 309 -8.09 17.66 -0.05
CA TYR A 309 -8.58 18.60 0.96
C TYR A 309 -7.49 19.58 1.42
N ILE A 310 -6.24 19.12 1.55
CA ILE A 310 -5.11 20.01 1.84
C ILE A 310 -4.93 21.05 0.73
N LYS A 311 -5.03 20.67 -0.54
CA LYS A 311 -5.00 21.60 -1.68
C LYS A 311 -6.18 22.59 -1.65
N GLN A 312 -7.30 22.18 -1.09
CA GLN A 312 -8.49 23.04 -0.90
C GLN A 312 -8.42 23.92 0.37
N GLY A 313 -7.25 23.99 1.01
CA GLY A 313 -6.97 24.89 2.11
C GLY A 313 -7.27 24.33 3.50
N TRP A 314 -7.20 23.00 3.70
CA TRP A 314 -7.11 22.45 5.06
C TRP A 314 -5.77 22.80 5.68
N THR A 315 -5.80 23.15 6.96
CA THR A 315 -4.60 23.44 7.74
C THR A 315 -3.97 22.13 8.19
N VAL A 316 -2.67 21.96 7.92
CA VAL A 316 -1.90 20.79 8.35
C VAL A 316 -1.05 21.19 9.55
N GLN A 317 -1.05 20.36 10.58
CA GLN A 317 -0.13 20.43 11.71
C GLN A 317 0.53 19.06 11.93
N ARG A 318 1.69 19.06 12.59
CA ARG A 318 2.42 17.85 12.94
C ARG A 318 2.58 17.76 14.45
N GLU A 319 2.27 16.56 14.97
CA GLU A 319 2.55 16.26 16.38
C GLU A 319 3.99 15.74 16.52
N PRO A 320 4.87 16.51 17.20
CA PRO A 320 6.29 16.18 17.20
C PRO A 320 6.63 14.95 18.05
N GLU A 321 5.89 14.66 19.12
CA GLU A 321 6.10 13.48 19.96
C GLU A 321 5.60 12.21 19.24
N GLN A 322 4.42 12.27 18.64
CA GLN A 322 3.79 11.14 17.94
C GLN A 322 4.32 10.94 16.52
N ARG A 323 5.08 11.90 15.95
CA ARG A 323 5.75 11.89 14.64
C ARG A 323 4.81 11.79 13.42
N VAL A 324 3.57 12.22 13.56
CA VAL A 324 2.52 12.11 12.54
C VAL A 324 1.79 13.43 12.35
N PRO A 325 1.20 13.68 11.15
CA PRO A 325 0.41 14.87 10.89
C PRO A 325 -1.06 14.67 11.26
N TYR A 326 -1.74 15.80 11.40
CA TYR A 326 -3.18 15.90 11.33
C TYR A 326 -3.57 17.14 10.51
N ALA A 327 -4.78 17.13 9.95
CA ALA A 327 -5.30 18.23 9.17
C ALA A 327 -6.73 18.56 9.61
N PHE A 328 -7.10 19.84 9.46
CA PHE A 328 -8.44 20.31 9.83
C PHE A 328 -8.88 21.50 9.00
N LYS A 329 -10.20 21.62 8.88
CA LYS A 329 -10.88 22.80 8.34
C LYS A 329 -12.27 22.87 8.95
N ASP A 330 -12.67 24.07 9.40
CA ASP A 330 -13.91 24.27 10.15
C ASP A 330 -13.99 23.29 11.33
N ASN A 331 -15.04 22.48 11.43
CA ASN A 331 -15.17 21.45 12.46
C ASN A 331 -14.77 20.05 12.00
N GLN A 332 -14.15 19.90 10.82
CA GLN A 332 -13.65 18.60 10.33
C GLN A 332 -12.16 18.46 10.65
N TRP A 333 -11.80 17.29 11.14
CA TRP A 333 -10.43 16.98 11.60
C TRP A 333 -10.06 15.56 11.17
N VAL A 334 -8.80 15.33 10.77
CA VAL A 334 -8.29 14.00 10.40
C VAL A 334 -6.87 13.82 10.89
N GLY A 335 -6.60 12.70 11.58
CA GLY A 335 -5.25 12.20 11.88
C GLY A 335 -4.86 11.13 10.88
N TYR A 336 -3.68 11.27 10.25
CA TYR A 336 -3.29 10.44 9.11
C TYR A 336 -1.77 10.24 9.03
N ASP A 337 -1.31 9.45 8.08
CA ASP A 337 0.11 9.33 7.72
C ASP A 337 0.41 10.05 6.41
N ASP A 338 1.56 10.72 6.36
CA ASP A 338 2.11 11.32 5.15
C ASP A 338 3.47 10.71 4.80
N VAL A 339 4.09 11.20 3.73
CA VAL A 339 5.43 10.77 3.28
C VAL A 339 6.46 10.82 4.41
N ILE A 340 6.44 11.90 5.22
CA ILE A 340 7.41 12.10 6.30
C ILE A 340 7.19 11.09 7.43
N SER A 341 5.95 10.92 7.89
CA SER A 341 5.65 9.96 8.96
C SER A 341 5.93 8.52 8.55
N LEU A 342 5.67 8.16 7.28
CA LEU A 342 6.00 6.82 6.78
C LEU A 342 7.51 6.60 6.65
N GLU A 343 8.29 7.62 6.28
CA GLU A 343 9.75 7.51 6.32
C GLU A 343 10.28 7.32 7.76
N GLU A 344 9.70 8.02 8.75
CA GLU A 344 10.04 7.80 10.17
C GLU A 344 9.69 6.38 10.61
N LYS A 345 8.52 5.87 10.25
CA LYS A 345 8.10 4.47 10.51
C LYS A 345 9.00 3.46 9.79
N ALA A 346 9.42 3.75 8.55
CA ALA A 346 10.34 2.89 7.82
C ALA A 346 11.74 2.87 8.46
N LYS A 347 12.25 4.00 8.93
CA LYS A 347 13.50 4.07 9.72
C LYS A 347 13.37 3.29 11.03
N TYR A 348 12.21 3.36 11.68
CA TYR A 348 11.90 2.57 12.88
C TYR A 348 11.96 1.06 12.57
N VAL A 349 11.36 0.61 11.46
CA VAL A 349 11.44 -0.79 10.98
C VAL A 349 12.88 -1.23 10.79
N MET A 350 13.72 -0.39 10.19
CA MET A 350 15.14 -0.69 9.97
C MET A 350 15.90 -0.81 11.29
N SER A 351 15.72 0.14 12.21
CA SER A 351 16.42 0.17 13.50
C SER A 351 15.96 -0.94 14.45
N SER A 352 14.70 -1.35 14.38
CA SER A 352 14.13 -2.44 15.20
C SER A 352 14.33 -3.83 14.60
N GLY A 353 14.97 -3.94 13.43
CA GLY A 353 15.23 -5.23 12.77
C GLY A 353 13.99 -5.95 12.26
N LEU A 354 12.84 -5.27 12.11
CA LEU A 354 11.59 -5.88 11.65
C LEU A 354 11.70 -6.38 10.21
N GLY A 355 10.87 -7.34 9.82
CA GLY A 355 10.87 -7.99 8.51
C GLY A 355 10.50 -7.09 7.35
N GLY A 356 9.81 -5.97 7.59
CA GLY A 356 9.37 -5.04 6.54
C GLY A 356 8.20 -4.17 6.95
N MET A 357 7.49 -3.65 5.94
CA MET A 357 6.25 -2.86 6.13
C MET A 357 5.11 -3.41 5.31
N MET A 358 3.90 -3.22 5.82
CA MET A 358 2.65 -3.54 5.13
C MET A 358 1.82 -2.27 5.00
N MET A 359 1.15 -2.07 3.86
CA MET A 359 0.24 -0.96 3.62
C MET A 359 -1.20 -1.45 3.50
N TRP A 360 -2.09 -0.89 4.30
CA TRP A 360 -3.53 -0.97 4.17
C TRP A 360 -4.07 0.40 3.76
N SER A 361 -4.47 0.66 2.50
CA SER A 361 -4.39 -0.20 1.34
C SER A 361 -4.01 0.64 0.11
N VAL A 362 -3.49 0.01 -0.92
CA VAL A 362 -2.88 0.72 -2.05
C VAL A 362 -3.85 1.62 -2.81
N GLU A 363 -5.13 1.27 -2.84
CA GLU A 363 -6.18 2.02 -3.53
C GLU A 363 -6.65 3.27 -2.78
N THR A 364 -6.07 3.54 -1.60
CA THR A 364 -6.30 4.78 -0.85
C THR A 364 -5.09 5.72 -0.83
N ASP A 365 -3.93 5.28 -1.34
CA ASP A 365 -2.82 6.18 -1.66
C ASP A 365 -3.18 7.08 -2.86
N ASP A 366 -2.44 8.13 -3.13
CA ASP A 366 -2.64 8.96 -4.34
C ASP A 366 -2.10 8.26 -5.60
N PHE A 367 -2.81 7.22 -6.03
CA PHE A 367 -2.41 6.38 -7.16
C PHE A 367 -2.53 7.08 -8.52
N HIS A 368 -3.35 8.13 -8.62
CA HIS A 368 -3.42 8.96 -9.81
C HIS A 368 -2.32 10.02 -9.88
N GLY A 369 -1.71 10.37 -8.74
CA GLY A 369 -0.79 11.50 -8.65
C GLY A 369 -1.51 12.84 -8.72
N THR A 370 -2.75 12.88 -8.23
CA THR A 370 -3.57 14.10 -8.19
C THR A 370 -2.89 15.20 -7.37
N CYS A 371 -2.16 14.81 -6.33
CA CYS A 371 -1.47 15.74 -5.44
C CYS A 371 0.03 15.91 -5.74
N GLY A 372 0.59 15.08 -6.59
CA GLY A 372 2.02 15.08 -6.92
C GLY A 372 2.42 13.80 -7.65
N ASP A 373 3.43 13.10 -7.15
CA ASP A 373 3.83 11.81 -7.68
C ASP A 373 2.76 10.74 -7.38
N LYS A 374 2.63 9.74 -8.26
CA LYS A 374 1.79 8.56 -8.01
C LYS A 374 2.34 7.73 -6.86
N TYR A 375 1.46 7.22 -6.01
CA TYR A 375 1.81 6.37 -4.87
C TYR A 375 2.85 6.99 -3.93
N PRO A 376 2.67 8.26 -3.49
CA PRO A 376 3.71 8.94 -2.72
C PRO A 376 4.00 8.26 -1.39
N LEU A 377 3.00 7.67 -0.73
CA LEU A 377 3.16 6.95 0.51
C LEU A 377 3.94 5.66 0.31
N LEU A 378 3.55 4.84 -0.67
CA LEU A 378 4.21 3.58 -0.97
C LEU A 378 5.64 3.80 -1.49
N ARG A 379 5.88 4.85 -2.28
CA ARG A 379 7.23 5.24 -2.72
C ARG A 379 8.11 5.69 -1.56
N SER A 380 7.57 6.36 -0.55
CA SER A 380 8.34 6.76 0.64
C SER A 380 8.84 5.55 1.44
N ILE A 381 8.01 4.52 1.58
CA ILE A 381 8.40 3.23 2.18
C ILE A 381 9.55 2.59 1.38
N ASN A 382 9.41 2.50 0.05
CA ASN A 382 10.43 1.93 -0.83
C ASN A 382 11.76 2.68 -0.73
N ARG A 383 11.73 4.02 -0.67
CA ARG A 383 12.93 4.87 -0.54
C ARG A 383 13.77 4.50 0.66
N VAL A 384 13.15 4.25 1.79
CA VAL A 384 13.88 3.92 3.02
C VAL A 384 14.26 2.43 3.07
N LEU A 385 13.33 1.52 2.75
CA LEU A 385 13.57 0.09 2.93
C LEU A 385 14.50 -0.50 1.86
N LYS A 386 14.38 -0.05 0.61
CA LYS A 386 15.17 -0.55 -0.54
C LYS A 386 16.30 0.39 -0.94
N GLY A 387 16.44 1.58 -0.33
CA GLY A 387 17.37 2.60 -0.79
C GLY A 387 16.97 3.16 -2.17
N TYR A 388 15.68 3.15 -2.49
CA TYR A 388 15.15 3.65 -3.75
C TYR A 388 15.47 5.14 -3.91
N ILE A 389 16.30 5.47 -4.90
CA ILE A 389 16.52 6.85 -5.33
C ILE A 389 15.54 7.08 -6.48
N PRO A 390 14.50 7.92 -6.33
CA PRO A 390 13.61 8.23 -7.44
C PRO A 390 14.42 8.84 -8.59
N PRO A 391 14.07 8.57 -9.85
CA PRO A 391 14.65 9.32 -10.97
C PRO A 391 14.43 10.81 -10.71
N PRO A 392 15.41 11.67 -11.06
CA PRO A 392 15.29 13.10 -10.84
C PRO A 392 14.02 13.59 -11.54
N SER A 393 13.12 14.21 -10.77
CA SER A 393 11.99 14.93 -11.33
C SER A 393 12.54 15.92 -12.37
N PRO A 394 11.91 16.08 -13.54
CA PRO A 394 12.32 17.10 -14.48
C PRO A 394 12.29 18.44 -13.75
N THR A 395 13.47 18.99 -13.56
CA THR A 395 13.71 20.23 -12.82
C THR A 395 12.89 21.34 -13.49
N SER A 396 11.84 21.80 -12.84
CA SER A 396 11.29 23.11 -13.11
C SER A 396 12.39 24.10 -12.71
N THR A 397 13.10 24.60 -13.69
CA THR A 397 14.07 25.68 -13.52
C THR A 397 13.34 26.83 -12.82
N PRO A 398 13.82 27.32 -11.68
CA PRO A 398 13.24 28.52 -11.10
C PRO A 398 13.54 29.67 -12.08
N THR A 399 12.50 30.22 -12.67
CA THR A 399 12.59 31.48 -13.37
C THR A 399 12.87 32.56 -12.33
N GLU A 400 14.10 32.98 -12.22
CA GLU A 400 14.52 34.11 -11.39
C GLU A 400 13.72 35.33 -11.84
N LEU A 401 12.91 35.87 -10.94
CA LEU A 401 12.23 37.16 -11.15
C LEU A 401 13.29 38.27 -11.18
N PRO A 402 13.33 39.12 -12.25
CA PRO A 402 14.22 40.29 -12.27
C PRO A 402 13.76 41.28 -11.21
N LYS A 403 14.73 41.76 -10.40
CA LYS A 403 14.54 42.92 -9.54
C LYS A 403 14.20 44.15 -10.35
N PRO A 404 13.33 45.04 -9.88
CA PRO A 404 13.04 46.28 -10.55
C PRO A 404 14.17 47.30 -10.31
N ASP A 405 14.89 47.66 -11.35
CA ASP A 405 15.69 48.90 -11.37
C ASP A 405 14.86 50.03 -11.97
N SER A 406 14.84 51.11 -11.22
CA SER A 406 14.22 52.37 -11.60
C SER A 406 15.09 53.13 -12.57
N SER A 407 14.57 53.53 -13.70
CA SER A 407 14.62 54.90 -14.18
C SER A 407 14.28 55.05 -15.67
N THR A 408 13.43 56.03 -15.92
CA THR A 408 13.27 56.94 -17.06
C THR A 408 12.73 56.43 -18.40
N VAL A 409 11.58 56.96 -18.67
CA VAL A 409 10.84 57.20 -19.91
C VAL A 409 11.68 57.60 -21.12
N THR A 410 11.45 56.97 -22.28
CA THR A 410 11.20 57.62 -23.57
C THR A 410 10.68 56.62 -24.60
N ARG A 411 9.55 56.94 -25.24
CA ARG A 411 9.00 56.30 -26.45
C ARG A 411 9.59 57.00 -27.67
N PRO A 412 9.91 56.34 -28.81
CA PRO A 412 8.89 56.12 -29.83
C PRO A 412 9.03 54.86 -30.72
N SER A 413 7.84 54.50 -31.26
CA SER A 413 7.53 54.01 -32.64
C SER A 413 8.29 52.86 -33.30
N SER A 414 7.49 51.81 -33.52
CA SER A 414 7.34 50.97 -34.74
C SER A 414 8.58 50.52 -35.53
N THR A 415 8.78 49.21 -35.60
CA THR A 415 8.78 48.47 -36.90
C THR A 415 8.76 46.97 -36.65
N SER A 416 7.95 46.29 -37.44
CA SER A 416 7.82 44.83 -37.53
C SER A 416 9.14 44.19 -37.97
N SER A 417 9.49 43.06 -37.30
CA SER A 417 10.33 42.03 -37.93
C SER A 417 9.99 40.70 -37.35
N THR A 418 9.38 39.91 -38.19
CA THR A 418 9.02 38.50 -38.02
C THR A 418 10.30 37.67 -37.89
N THR A 419 10.49 37.01 -36.75
CA THR A 419 11.48 35.94 -36.65
C THR A 419 10.74 34.65 -36.35
N VAL A 420 10.71 33.75 -37.31
CA VAL A 420 10.09 32.44 -37.31
C VAL A 420 10.93 31.54 -36.41
N LEU A 421 10.34 31.02 -35.33
CA LEU A 421 10.82 29.81 -34.64
C LEU A 421 10.38 28.58 -35.45
N PRO A 422 11.21 27.56 -35.60
CA PRO A 422 10.76 26.32 -36.23
C PRO A 422 9.84 25.56 -35.30
N SER A 423 8.56 25.62 -35.56
CA SER A 423 7.54 24.73 -35.00
C SER A 423 7.60 23.40 -35.76
N SER A 424 8.11 22.35 -35.14
CA SER A 424 7.80 20.97 -35.59
C SER A 424 6.62 20.47 -34.81
N THR A 425 5.43 20.88 -35.17
CA THR A 425 4.18 20.18 -34.83
C THR A 425 4.19 18.84 -35.55
N PRO A 426 3.85 17.72 -34.86
CA PRO A 426 3.51 16.47 -35.53
C PRO A 426 2.28 16.75 -36.41
N SER A 427 2.34 16.30 -37.65
CA SER A 427 1.30 16.53 -38.65
C SER A 427 -0.04 15.96 -38.18
N ASP A 428 -1.12 16.69 -38.41
CA ASP A 428 -2.54 16.32 -38.15
C ASP A 428 -2.99 14.97 -38.77
N SER A 429 -2.09 14.26 -39.43
CA SER A 429 -2.33 13.00 -40.14
C SER A 429 -2.12 11.74 -39.28
N ILE A 430 -1.59 11.81 -38.03
CA ILE A 430 -1.31 10.65 -37.20
C ILE A 430 -2.58 10.14 -36.49
N CYS A 431 -3.45 11.06 -36.04
CA CYS A 431 -4.67 10.74 -35.32
C CYS A 431 -5.88 10.76 -36.28
N THR A 432 -6.41 9.59 -36.58
CA THR A 432 -7.64 9.43 -37.39
C THR A 432 -8.84 9.01 -36.53
N GLN A 433 -8.59 8.58 -35.30
CA GLN A 433 -9.62 8.18 -34.31
C GLN A 433 -9.10 8.44 -32.90
N GLU A 434 -9.98 8.44 -31.93
CA GLU A 434 -9.61 8.55 -30.50
C GLU A 434 -8.96 7.23 -30.03
N GLY A 435 -7.94 7.36 -29.18
CA GLY A 435 -7.22 6.22 -28.58
C GLY A 435 -5.72 6.20 -28.89
N PHE A 436 -5.09 5.05 -28.66
CA PHE A 436 -3.67 4.88 -28.89
C PHE A 436 -3.33 4.54 -30.33
N VAL A 437 -2.30 5.19 -30.86
CA VAL A 437 -1.82 4.98 -32.24
C VAL A 437 -0.30 4.84 -32.20
N ARG A 438 0.23 3.78 -32.82
CA ARG A 438 1.67 3.57 -32.96
C ARG A 438 2.25 4.48 -34.04
N ASP A 439 3.47 4.99 -33.82
CA ASP A 439 4.19 5.74 -34.84
C ASP A 439 4.49 4.85 -36.05
N PRO A 440 4.19 5.29 -37.27
CA PRO A 440 4.41 4.46 -38.47
C PRO A 440 5.89 4.29 -38.85
N LYS A 441 6.81 5.06 -38.26
CA LYS A 441 8.25 5.03 -38.57
C LYS A 441 9.09 4.47 -37.43
N ASP A 442 8.61 4.56 -36.19
CA ASP A 442 9.34 4.10 -35.02
C ASP A 442 8.40 3.37 -34.07
N CYS A 443 8.49 2.05 -34.05
CA CYS A 443 7.65 1.21 -33.21
C CYS A 443 7.82 1.44 -31.69
N SER A 444 8.87 2.09 -31.24
CA SER A 444 9.05 2.45 -29.84
C SER A 444 8.25 3.70 -29.43
N ILE A 445 7.68 4.41 -30.42
CA ILE A 445 6.92 5.62 -30.22
C ILE A 445 5.43 5.34 -30.43
N PHE A 446 4.59 5.93 -29.58
CA PHE A 446 3.14 5.90 -29.75
C PHE A 446 2.50 7.20 -29.28
N TYR A 447 1.28 7.43 -29.71
CA TYR A 447 0.51 8.64 -29.43
C TYR A 447 -0.82 8.26 -28.79
N TYR A 448 -1.28 9.09 -27.88
CA TYR A 448 -2.69 9.07 -27.45
C TYR A 448 -3.42 10.24 -28.08
N CYS A 449 -4.44 9.93 -28.85
CA CYS A 449 -5.27 10.87 -29.58
C CYS A 449 -6.58 11.08 -28.80
N GLN A 450 -6.79 12.26 -28.26
CA GLN A 450 -8.02 12.62 -27.55
C GLN A 450 -8.80 13.64 -28.38
N GLN A 451 -10.08 13.36 -28.65
CA GLN A 451 -10.91 14.31 -29.39
C GLN A 451 -11.36 15.47 -28.46
N ALA A 452 -11.04 16.68 -28.82
CA ALA A 452 -11.44 17.89 -28.11
C ALA A 452 -11.74 19.02 -29.08
N TYR A 453 -12.92 19.62 -28.98
CA TYR A 453 -13.33 20.79 -29.78
C TYR A 453 -13.16 20.62 -31.31
N GLY A 454 -13.41 19.42 -31.82
CA GLY A 454 -13.35 19.10 -33.27
C GLY A 454 -11.91 18.92 -33.80
N LYS A 455 -10.91 18.80 -32.94
CA LYS A 455 -9.51 18.49 -33.24
C LYS A 455 -9.03 17.37 -32.32
N TYR A 456 -7.87 16.75 -32.67
CA TYR A 456 -7.20 15.83 -31.77
C TYR A 456 -6.12 16.55 -30.95
N LEU A 457 -6.20 16.37 -29.62
CA LEU A 457 -5.05 16.62 -28.73
C LEU A 457 -4.18 15.38 -28.81
N ILE A 458 -2.90 15.59 -29.16
CA ILE A 458 -1.95 14.48 -29.41
C ILE A 458 -0.88 14.49 -28.33
N SER A 459 -0.86 13.42 -27.53
CA SER A 459 0.19 13.20 -26.54
C SER A 459 1.14 12.12 -27.05
N LYS A 460 2.46 12.40 -27.07
CA LYS A 460 3.50 11.48 -27.55
C LYS A 460 4.15 10.75 -26.40
N PHE A 461 4.33 9.43 -26.55
CA PHE A 461 4.94 8.54 -25.57
C PHE A 461 6.04 7.69 -26.22
N HIS A 462 6.91 7.10 -25.38
CA HIS A 462 7.96 6.17 -25.77
C HIS A 462 7.87 4.91 -24.92
N CYS A 463 8.02 3.76 -25.56
CA CYS A 463 8.21 2.51 -24.84
C CYS A 463 9.62 2.49 -24.18
N PRO A 464 9.77 1.83 -23.04
CA PRO A 464 11.08 1.58 -22.43
C PRO A 464 12.06 0.94 -23.42
N SER A 465 13.36 1.13 -23.19
CA SER A 465 14.41 0.60 -24.08
C SER A 465 14.24 -0.89 -24.34
N GLY A 466 14.26 -1.29 -25.61
CA GLY A 466 14.10 -2.67 -26.06
C GLY A 466 12.66 -3.11 -26.29
N LEU A 467 11.66 -2.28 -25.97
CA LEU A 467 10.24 -2.56 -26.19
C LEU A 467 9.68 -1.70 -27.34
N VAL A 468 8.60 -2.19 -27.95
CA VAL A 468 7.83 -1.53 -29.00
C VAL A 468 6.35 -1.51 -28.65
N PHE A 469 5.61 -0.56 -29.18
CA PHE A 469 4.19 -0.43 -28.89
C PHE A 469 3.37 -1.46 -29.66
N ASP A 470 2.62 -2.27 -28.94
CA ASP A 470 1.72 -3.30 -29.46
C ASP A 470 0.27 -2.80 -29.43
N THR A 471 -0.29 -2.62 -30.61
CA THR A 471 -1.66 -2.11 -30.78
C THR A 471 -2.74 -3.15 -30.44
N SER A 472 -2.38 -4.42 -30.26
CA SER A 472 -3.33 -5.47 -29.94
C SER A 472 -3.87 -5.38 -28.51
N PHE A 473 -3.08 -4.81 -27.58
CA PHE A 473 -3.49 -4.56 -26.18
C PHE A 473 -3.13 -3.16 -25.68
N ASN A 474 -2.72 -2.25 -26.58
CA ASN A 474 -2.38 -0.85 -26.30
C ASN A 474 -1.27 -0.68 -25.24
N GLY A 475 -0.19 -1.46 -25.35
CA GLY A 475 0.92 -1.46 -24.40
C GLY A 475 2.27 -1.73 -25.05
N CYS A 476 3.36 -1.55 -24.29
CA CYS A 476 4.71 -1.87 -24.78
C CYS A 476 5.02 -3.36 -24.62
N ASN A 477 5.52 -3.99 -25.69
CA ASN A 477 5.82 -5.42 -25.75
C ASN A 477 7.21 -5.66 -26.36
N TYR A 478 7.75 -6.86 -26.20
CA TYR A 478 8.98 -7.25 -26.88
C TYR A 478 8.78 -7.28 -28.39
N ARG A 479 9.76 -6.77 -29.14
CA ARG A 479 9.69 -6.63 -30.61
C ARG A 479 9.31 -7.93 -31.35
N TYR A 480 9.77 -9.06 -30.85
CA TYR A 480 9.49 -10.37 -31.48
C TYR A 480 8.03 -10.83 -31.32
N ASN A 481 7.24 -10.19 -30.43
CA ASN A 481 5.81 -10.47 -30.25
C ASN A 481 4.91 -9.53 -31.06
N VAL A 482 5.46 -8.49 -31.72
CA VAL A 482 4.67 -7.44 -32.36
C VAL A 482 4.82 -7.49 -33.86
N HIS A 483 3.73 -7.87 -34.56
CA HIS A 483 3.73 -7.90 -36.01
C HIS A 483 3.89 -6.49 -36.60
N GLY A 484 4.77 -6.37 -37.58
CA GLY A 484 4.98 -5.10 -38.30
C GLY A 484 5.93 -4.11 -37.59
N CYS A 485 6.67 -4.60 -36.63
CA CYS A 485 7.83 -3.94 -36.03
C CYS A 485 9.10 -4.77 -36.26
#